data_483cb245ff1f71b51b011f137dab07fa
#
_entry.id   483cb245ff1f71b51b011f137dab07fa
#
_cell.length_a   1.000
_cell.length_b   1.000
_cell.length_c   1.000
_cell.angle_alpha   90.00
_cell.angle_beta   90.00
_cell.angle_gamma   90.00
#
_symmetry.space_group_name_H-M   'P 1'
#
loop_
_entity.id
_entity.type
_entity.pdbx_description
1 polymer ?
#
loop_
_entity_poly.entity_id
_entity_poly.type
_entity_poly.pdbx_seq_one_letter_code
_entity_poly.pdbx_strand_id
1 'polypeptide(L)'
;MKRRDFLKLSGAAIASSVLRPAESSAADAPKRPGRRIDPGLAVFMSDLHVWGGGRRTFGPYPINDYPREHLDVAVNGILAMDPLPATVFVPGDISWLYGDIEDYRYVKPVLGRLEEAGVRLVLGMGNHDRRETFFETWTQYAETTPVKGAVVTRVDAGPCDFIMLDSLHQPEKVIQLNQTGPYVAGVLDDAQQQWLEAEIAKIRKPTYLMAHHPASQLKVCGRNLADIIRTNPNLPGFIHGHDHFWRLSYFGTKWESVWVRGDGKYGFKSPADFKRQLCLPSVSNWGDIGYVTCRIDGEGLLFESVLNDFYGVHPVPKEKRPRHWDAIRAEHNGLKCHMFHRPWAEVPAC
;
A
#
# COMPACT_ATOMS: atom_id res chain seq x y z
N MET A 1 -16.82 -67.66 -3.47
CA MET A 1 -17.86 -67.73 -2.44
C MET A 1 -18.43 -66.38 -2.19
N LYS A 2 -19.73 -66.22 -2.19
CA LYS A 2 -20.54 -65.06 -2.41
C LYS A 2 -20.57 -64.14 -1.19
N ARG A 3 -20.48 -62.82 -1.46
CA ARG A 3 -20.98 -61.76 -0.57
C ARG A 3 -22.47 -62.07 -0.24
N ARG A 4 -22.84 -62.01 1.00
CA ARG A 4 -24.11 -61.71 1.64
C ARG A 4 -24.18 -62.54 2.94
N ASP A 5 -24.30 -61.78 4.00
CA ASP A 5 -25.02 -62.06 5.23
C ASP A 5 -24.25 -61.48 6.45
N PHE A 6 -24.54 -60.26 6.73
CA PHE A 6 -24.51 -59.76 8.10
C PHE A 6 -25.39 -58.49 8.20
N LEU A 7 -26.68 -58.81 8.27
CA LEU A 7 -27.68 -57.82 8.72
C LEU A 7 -28.64 -58.62 9.61
N LYS A 8 -28.54 -58.42 10.91
CA LYS A 8 -29.66 -58.46 11.87
C LYS A 8 -29.15 -58.51 13.31
N LEU A 9 -29.72 -57.63 14.10
CA LEU A 9 -29.74 -57.46 15.56
C LEU A 9 -28.87 -56.26 15.98
N SER A 10 -29.32 -55.23 16.63
CA SER A 10 -30.49 -55.11 17.53
C SER A 10 -30.80 -53.61 17.66
N GLY A 11 -32.09 -53.25 17.69
CA GLY A 11 -32.56 -51.92 18.00
C GLY A 11 -32.33 -51.60 19.49
N ALA A 12 -31.68 -50.49 19.73
CA ALA A 12 -31.77 -49.74 20.97
C ALA A 12 -32.08 -48.28 20.57
N ALA A 13 -33.30 -47.88 20.88
CA ALA A 13 -33.76 -46.52 20.74
C ALA A 13 -32.95 -45.63 21.69
N ILE A 14 -32.02 -44.85 21.13
CA ILE A 14 -31.41 -43.73 21.87
C ILE A 14 -32.26 -42.52 21.54
N ALA A 15 -32.97 -42.03 22.54
CA ALA A 15 -33.68 -40.76 22.50
C ALA A 15 -32.65 -39.64 22.20
N SER A 16 -32.69 -39.11 20.99
CA SER A 16 -31.96 -37.90 20.65
C SER A 16 -32.62 -36.71 21.32
N SER A 17 -32.08 -36.31 22.48
CA SER A 17 -32.32 -35.00 23.03
C SER A 17 -31.72 -33.99 22.05
N VAL A 18 -32.57 -33.32 21.30
CA VAL A 18 -32.22 -32.13 20.50
C VAL A 18 -31.80 -31.06 21.49
N LEU A 19 -30.50 -30.95 21.71
CA LEU A 19 -29.92 -29.76 22.31
C LEU A 19 -30.13 -28.59 21.32
N ARG A 20 -31.14 -27.77 21.57
CA ARG A 20 -31.24 -26.45 20.96
C ARG A 20 -29.94 -25.71 21.26
N PRO A 21 -29.25 -25.15 20.22
CA PRO A 21 -28.18 -24.22 20.54
C PRO A 21 -28.79 -23.07 21.35
N ALA A 22 -28.25 -22.84 22.53
CA ALA A 22 -28.57 -21.66 23.30
C ALA A 22 -28.30 -20.47 22.39
N GLU A 23 -29.33 -19.70 22.11
CA GLU A 23 -29.19 -18.34 21.63
C GLU A 23 -28.38 -17.60 22.70
N SER A 24 -27.06 -17.53 22.50
CA SER A 24 -26.25 -16.59 23.26
C SER A 24 -26.72 -15.21 22.78
N SER A 25 -27.56 -14.58 23.59
CA SER A 25 -27.75 -13.15 23.50
C SER A 25 -26.35 -12.53 23.47
N ALA A 26 -26.04 -11.84 22.39
CA ALA A 26 -24.88 -10.95 22.31
C ALA A 26 -25.15 -9.79 23.29
N ALA A 27 -25.15 -10.13 24.59
CA ALA A 27 -25.17 -9.16 25.65
C ALA A 27 -23.84 -8.45 25.63
N ASP A 28 -23.86 -7.19 25.19
CA ASP A 28 -22.96 -6.08 25.53
C ASP A 28 -21.56 -6.51 26.03
N ALA A 29 -20.69 -6.92 25.12
CA ALA A 29 -19.27 -6.78 25.38
C ALA A 29 -19.05 -5.28 25.65
N PRO A 30 -18.41 -4.90 26.79
CA PRO A 30 -18.18 -3.50 27.09
C PRO A 30 -17.49 -2.86 25.88
N LYS A 31 -18.14 -1.86 25.27
CA LYS A 31 -17.54 -1.06 24.20
C LYS A 31 -16.23 -0.56 24.76
N ARG A 32 -15.11 -1.07 24.28
CA ARG A 32 -13.80 -0.51 24.60
C ARG A 32 -13.90 0.98 24.34
N PRO A 33 -13.46 1.87 25.26
CA PRO A 33 -13.47 3.30 25.00
C PRO A 33 -12.81 3.51 23.66
N GLY A 34 -13.48 4.23 22.73
CA GLY A 34 -13.04 4.39 21.35
C GLY A 34 -11.60 4.89 21.35
N ARG A 35 -10.70 4.18 20.67
CA ARG A 35 -9.30 4.59 20.58
C ARG A 35 -9.26 5.96 19.92
N ARG A 36 -8.40 6.84 20.42
CA ARG A 36 -8.24 8.18 19.87
C ARG A 36 -7.63 8.09 18.49
N ILE A 37 -8.25 8.76 17.52
CA ILE A 37 -7.73 8.90 16.14
C ILE A 37 -7.17 10.31 16.00
N ASP A 38 -5.98 10.43 15.41
CA ASP A 38 -5.36 11.71 15.09
C ASP A 38 -5.61 12.04 13.61
N PRO A 39 -6.41 13.08 13.31
CA PRO A 39 -6.70 13.47 11.93
C PRO A 39 -5.45 13.97 11.18
N GLY A 40 -4.40 14.41 11.87
CA GLY A 40 -3.11 14.82 11.32
C GLY A 40 -2.10 13.69 11.19
N LEU A 41 -2.47 12.44 11.43
CA LEU A 41 -1.59 11.28 11.29
C LEU A 41 -2.11 10.33 10.21
N ALA A 42 -1.26 10.01 9.25
CA ALA A 42 -1.50 8.95 8.27
C ALA A 42 -0.38 7.91 8.30
N VAL A 43 -0.63 6.75 7.71
CA VAL A 43 0.38 5.71 7.47
C VAL A 43 0.35 5.32 6.00
N PHE A 44 1.52 5.04 5.45
CA PHE A 44 1.68 4.52 4.10
C PHE A 44 2.36 3.16 4.16
N MET A 45 1.71 2.17 3.60
CA MET A 45 2.23 0.83 3.31
C MET A 45 2.21 0.62 1.81
N SER A 46 3.11 -0.18 1.24
CA SER A 46 3.11 -0.49 -0.18
C SER A 46 3.61 -1.89 -0.44
N ASP A 47 3.34 -2.41 -1.63
CA ASP A 47 3.99 -3.63 -2.11
C ASP A 47 3.84 -4.79 -1.10
N LEU A 48 2.57 -5.13 -0.78
CA LEU A 48 2.25 -6.15 0.21
C LEU A 48 2.65 -7.54 -0.30
N HIS A 49 2.45 -7.81 -1.60
CA HIS A 49 2.76 -9.07 -2.27
C HIS A 49 2.36 -10.29 -1.44
N VAL A 50 1.16 -10.26 -0.90
CA VAL A 50 0.66 -11.33 -0.05
C VAL A 50 0.02 -12.40 -0.89
N TRP A 51 0.34 -13.61 -0.57
CA TRP A 51 -0.17 -14.78 -1.20
C TRP A 51 -1.23 -15.49 -0.32
N GLY A 52 -2.41 -15.74 -0.91
CA GLY A 52 -3.62 -16.16 -0.18
C GLY A 52 -3.80 -17.66 -0.05
N GLY A 53 -3.34 -18.48 -0.98
CA GLY A 53 -3.73 -19.90 -0.95
C GLY A 53 -2.85 -20.88 -1.73
N GLY A 54 -2.87 -22.15 -1.30
CA GLY A 54 -2.24 -23.28 -1.96
C GLY A 54 -0.70 -23.30 -1.89
N ARG A 55 -0.06 -24.33 -2.32
CA ARG A 55 1.40 -24.37 -2.48
C ARG A 55 1.77 -23.79 -3.84
N ARG A 56 2.45 -22.67 -3.87
CA ARG A 56 3.06 -22.12 -5.09
C ARG A 56 4.57 -22.10 -4.95
N THR A 57 5.24 -22.30 -6.07
CA THR A 57 6.67 -22.08 -6.19
C THR A 57 6.90 -20.93 -7.15
N PHE A 58 7.82 -20.07 -6.84
CA PHE A 58 8.34 -19.08 -7.76
C PHE A 58 9.57 -19.68 -8.43
N GLY A 59 9.40 -20.27 -9.62
CA GLY A 59 10.47 -21.07 -10.21
C GLY A 59 10.85 -22.24 -9.29
N PRO A 60 12.16 -22.44 -9.00
CA PRO A 60 12.63 -23.50 -8.09
C PRO A 60 12.47 -23.16 -6.60
N TYR A 61 12.00 -21.94 -6.25
CA TYR A 61 11.98 -21.45 -4.88
C TYR A 61 10.58 -21.64 -4.25
N PRO A 62 10.49 -22.22 -3.05
CA PRO A 62 9.23 -22.22 -2.30
C PRO A 62 8.88 -20.78 -1.91
N ILE A 63 7.60 -20.42 -2.10
CA ILE A 63 7.07 -19.20 -1.51
C ILE A 63 7.02 -19.41 -0.01
N ASN A 64 7.60 -18.49 0.75
CA ASN A 64 7.57 -18.49 2.20
C ASN A 64 6.42 -17.61 2.73
N ASP A 65 6.13 -17.72 4.02
CA ASP A 65 5.07 -16.97 4.67
C ASP A 65 5.50 -15.56 5.10
N TYR A 66 6.73 -15.12 4.81
CA TYR A 66 7.23 -13.80 5.23
C TYR A 66 6.35 -12.63 4.86
N PRO A 67 5.77 -12.51 3.64
CA PRO A 67 4.88 -11.40 3.34
C PRO A 67 3.65 -11.34 4.25
N ARG A 68 3.11 -12.50 4.66
CA ARG A 68 2.01 -12.59 5.61
C ARG A 68 2.43 -12.13 7.00
N GLU A 69 3.57 -12.64 7.48
CA GLU A 69 4.13 -12.26 8.77
C GLU A 69 4.46 -10.77 8.82
N HIS A 70 5.05 -10.21 7.77
CA HIS A 70 5.37 -8.79 7.68
C HIS A 70 4.11 -7.93 7.65
N LEU A 71 3.06 -8.34 6.93
CA LEU A 71 1.79 -7.64 6.94
C LEU A 71 1.16 -7.63 8.34
N ASP A 72 1.16 -8.76 9.03
CA ASP A 72 0.68 -8.85 10.41
C ASP A 72 1.50 -7.97 11.36
N VAL A 73 2.82 -7.95 11.24
CA VAL A 73 3.70 -7.07 12.03
C VAL A 73 3.39 -5.61 11.76
N ALA A 74 3.21 -5.21 10.50
CA ALA A 74 2.88 -3.84 10.14
C ALA A 74 1.51 -3.42 10.69
N VAL A 75 0.47 -4.24 10.48
CA VAL A 75 -0.88 -3.97 10.99
C VAL A 75 -0.90 -3.92 12.52
N ASN A 76 -0.21 -4.83 13.20
CA ASN A 76 -0.09 -4.82 14.66
C ASN A 76 0.65 -3.57 15.15
N GLY A 77 1.71 -3.17 14.46
CA GLY A 77 2.46 -1.94 14.77
C GLY A 77 1.58 -0.68 14.66
N ILE A 78 0.79 -0.59 13.60
CA ILE A 78 -0.16 0.52 13.39
C ILE A 78 -1.24 0.48 14.48
N LEU A 79 -1.81 -0.70 14.76
CA LEU A 79 -2.80 -0.87 15.81
C LEU A 79 -2.24 -0.62 17.23
N ALA A 80 -0.93 -0.64 17.43
CA ALA A 80 -0.30 -0.30 18.71
C ALA A 80 -0.11 1.21 18.90
N MET A 81 -0.28 2.03 17.87
CA MET A 81 -0.14 3.49 17.99
C MET A 81 -1.21 4.10 18.89
N ASP A 82 -0.87 5.14 19.64
CA ASP A 82 -1.80 5.98 20.40
C ASP A 82 -1.35 7.45 20.28
N PRO A 83 -2.08 8.27 19.53
CA PRO A 83 -3.33 7.98 18.81
C PRO A 83 -3.12 7.11 17.56
N LEU A 84 -4.22 6.49 17.10
CA LEU A 84 -4.26 5.80 15.81
C LEU A 84 -4.20 6.81 14.66
N PRO A 85 -3.66 6.42 13.49
CA PRO A 85 -3.74 7.25 12.28
C PRO A 85 -5.19 7.35 11.79
N ALA A 86 -5.54 8.50 11.18
CA ALA A 86 -6.84 8.66 10.54
C ALA A 86 -6.96 7.83 9.26
N THR A 87 -5.86 7.65 8.53
CA THR A 87 -5.86 6.98 7.24
C THR A 87 -4.62 6.11 7.06
N VAL A 88 -4.82 4.93 6.49
CA VAL A 88 -3.75 4.07 5.95
C VAL A 88 -3.89 4.01 4.44
N PHE A 89 -2.83 4.37 3.71
CA PHE A 89 -2.74 4.32 2.26
C PHE A 89 -1.92 3.11 1.82
N VAL A 90 -2.42 2.40 0.81
CA VAL A 90 -1.74 1.26 0.17
C VAL A 90 -1.78 1.46 -1.34
N PRO A 91 -0.77 2.05 -1.98
CA PRO A 91 -0.84 2.44 -3.39
C PRO A 91 -0.81 1.29 -4.40
N GLY A 92 -0.63 0.05 -3.96
CA GLY A 92 -0.75 -1.12 -4.85
C GLY A 92 0.15 -2.29 -4.51
N ASP A 93 0.19 -3.26 -5.43
CA ASP A 93 0.83 -4.57 -5.29
C ASP A 93 0.39 -5.29 -4.02
N ILE A 94 -0.93 -5.39 -3.86
CA ILE A 94 -1.58 -6.09 -2.74
C ILE A 94 -1.44 -7.59 -2.92
N SER A 95 -1.76 -8.08 -4.15
CA SER A 95 -1.61 -9.48 -4.52
C SER A 95 -0.15 -9.85 -4.71
N TRP A 96 0.15 -11.14 -4.51
CA TRP A 96 1.50 -11.67 -4.72
C TRP A 96 2.00 -11.41 -6.15
N LEU A 97 1.17 -11.68 -7.16
CA LEU A 97 1.70 -11.70 -8.52
C LEU A 97 0.70 -11.42 -9.65
N TYR A 98 -0.53 -11.94 -9.58
CA TYR A 98 -1.46 -11.92 -10.68
C TYR A 98 -2.87 -11.43 -10.32
N GLY A 99 -3.03 -10.81 -9.17
CA GLY A 99 -4.33 -10.41 -8.67
C GLY A 99 -5.26 -11.59 -8.42
N ASP A 100 -4.72 -12.70 -7.94
CA ASP A 100 -5.53 -13.87 -7.60
C ASP A 100 -6.52 -13.53 -6.48
N ILE A 101 -7.77 -13.95 -6.62
CA ILE A 101 -8.84 -13.65 -5.65
C ILE A 101 -8.51 -14.14 -4.23
N GLU A 102 -7.79 -15.27 -4.12
CA GLU A 102 -7.39 -15.82 -2.82
C GLU A 102 -6.39 -14.94 -2.09
N ASP A 103 -5.54 -14.20 -2.82
CA ASP A 103 -4.62 -13.24 -2.22
C ASP A 103 -5.41 -12.13 -1.54
N TYR A 104 -6.38 -11.55 -2.22
CA TYR A 104 -7.25 -10.51 -1.68
C TYR A 104 -8.14 -11.02 -0.54
N ARG A 105 -8.68 -12.24 -0.65
CA ARG A 105 -9.46 -12.85 0.42
C ARG A 105 -8.65 -13.07 1.70
N TYR A 106 -7.35 -13.32 1.58
CA TYR A 106 -6.45 -13.38 2.73
C TYR A 106 -6.16 -11.99 3.31
N VAL A 107 -5.84 -11.01 2.45
CA VAL A 107 -5.43 -9.67 2.87
C VAL A 107 -6.59 -8.88 3.50
N LYS A 108 -7.81 -9.01 2.95
CA LYS A 108 -8.97 -8.23 3.38
C LYS A 108 -9.25 -8.31 4.89
N PRO A 109 -9.34 -9.48 5.54
CA PRO A 109 -9.57 -9.53 6.99
C PRO A 109 -8.39 -8.99 7.80
N VAL A 110 -7.15 -9.08 7.31
CA VAL A 110 -5.99 -8.55 8.02
C VAL A 110 -6.03 -7.01 8.03
N LEU A 111 -6.26 -6.39 6.86
CA LEU A 111 -6.43 -4.94 6.75
C LEU A 111 -7.73 -4.45 7.40
N GLY A 112 -8.80 -5.26 7.38
CA GLY A 112 -10.09 -4.97 8.01
C GLY A 112 -9.97 -4.67 9.50
N ARG A 113 -8.97 -5.22 10.19
CA ARG A 113 -8.67 -4.89 11.60
C ARG A 113 -8.37 -3.40 11.82
N LEU A 114 -7.82 -2.73 10.83
CA LEU A 114 -7.61 -1.28 10.85
C LEU A 114 -8.96 -0.54 10.75
N GLU A 115 -9.83 -0.98 9.82
CA GLU A 115 -11.18 -0.41 9.65
C GLU A 115 -12.04 -0.62 10.90
N GLU A 116 -11.98 -1.81 11.51
CA GLU A 116 -12.64 -2.12 12.79
C GLU A 116 -12.15 -1.22 13.95
N ALA A 117 -10.90 -0.76 13.88
CA ALA A 117 -10.35 0.20 14.84
C ALA A 117 -10.72 1.67 14.53
N GLY A 118 -11.44 1.91 13.41
CA GLY A 118 -11.88 3.24 12.98
C GLY A 118 -10.91 3.95 12.04
N VAL A 119 -9.87 3.27 11.57
CA VAL A 119 -8.89 3.82 10.62
C VAL A 119 -9.44 3.71 9.20
N ARG A 120 -9.41 4.79 8.44
CA ARG A 120 -9.79 4.76 7.02
C ARG A 120 -8.72 4.02 6.20
N LEU A 121 -9.14 3.07 5.38
CA LEU A 121 -8.27 2.36 4.45
C LEU A 121 -8.44 2.92 3.03
N VAL A 122 -7.33 3.21 2.35
CA VAL A 122 -7.31 3.68 0.96
C VAL A 122 -6.36 2.80 0.16
N LEU A 123 -6.94 2.00 -0.73
CA LEU A 123 -6.22 1.02 -1.56
C LEU A 123 -6.08 1.55 -2.98
N GLY A 124 -4.93 1.30 -3.60
CA GLY A 124 -4.63 1.53 -5.01
C GLY A 124 -4.28 0.24 -5.74
N MET A 125 -3.89 0.35 -6.99
CA MET A 125 -3.57 -0.78 -7.87
C MET A 125 -2.13 -0.71 -8.36
N GLY A 126 -1.40 -1.82 -8.22
CA GLY A 126 -0.07 -2.02 -8.79
C GLY A 126 -0.06 -3.03 -9.94
N ASN A 127 1.11 -3.33 -10.47
CA ASN A 127 1.24 -4.23 -11.63
C ASN A 127 1.00 -5.72 -11.28
N HIS A 128 0.99 -6.07 -10.01
CA HIS A 128 0.65 -7.41 -9.54
C HIS A 128 -0.82 -7.58 -9.17
N ASP A 129 -1.64 -6.55 -9.32
CA ASP A 129 -3.07 -6.58 -9.00
C ASP A 129 -3.94 -6.84 -10.25
N ARG A 130 -5.24 -7.10 -10.04
CA ARG A 130 -6.27 -7.17 -11.09
C ARG A 130 -7.56 -6.51 -10.63
N ARG A 131 -8.14 -5.68 -11.49
CA ARG A 131 -9.35 -4.90 -11.16
C ARG A 131 -10.57 -5.79 -10.90
N GLU A 132 -10.78 -6.85 -11.69
CA GLU A 132 -11.95 -7.71 -11.56
C GLU A 132 -12.01 -8.36 -10.18
N THR A 133 -10.94 -9.02 -9.77
CA THR A 133 -10.84 -9.71 -8.47
C THR A 133 -10.75 -8.75 -7.29
N PHE A 134 -10.14 -7.57 -7.51
CA PHE A 134 -10.14 -6.49 -6.54
C PHE A 134 -11.56 -5.96 -6.28
N PHE A 135 -12.33 -5.62 -7.32
CA PHE A 135 -13.69 -5.14 -7.18
C PHE A 135 -14.65 -6.22 -6.65
N GLU A 136 -14.41 -7.51 -6.94
CA GLU A 136 -15.15 -8.61 -6.31
C GLU A 136 -14.91 -8.64 -4.79
N THR A 137 -13.69 -8.31 -4.35
CA THR A 137 -13.31 -8.33 -2.94
C THR A 137 -13.73 -7.06 -2.21
N TRP A 138 -13.45 -5.88 -2.78
CA TRP A 138 -13.75 -4.56 -2.23
C TRP A 138 -14.76 -3.82 -3.10
N THR A 139 -16.01 -4.29 -3.09
CA THR A 139 -17.10 -3.79 -3.94
C THR A 139 -17.34 -2.29 -3.82
N GLN A 140 -17.10 -1.72 -2.64
CA GLN A 140 -17.27 -0.29 -2.38
C GLN A 140 -16.41 0.60 -3.30
N TYR A 141 -15.27 0.13 -3.78
CA TYR A 141 -14.44 0.90 -4.70
C TYR A 141 -15.06 1.04 -6.07
N ALA A 142 -15.79 0.04 -6.54
CA ALA A 142 -16.52 0.14 -7.82
C ALA A 142 -17.64 1.19 -7.79
N GLU A 143 -18.21 1.45 -6.61
CA GLU A 143 -19.30 2.41 -6.40
C GLU A 143 -18.79 3.83 -6.15
N THR A 144 -17.62 3.97 -5.53
CA THR A 144 -17.09 5.26 -5.03
C THR A 144 -16.04 5.89 -5.93
N THR A 145 -15.45 5.12 -6.86
CA THR A 145 -14.45 5.66 -7.79
C THR A 145 -15.05 6.73 -8.72
N PRO A 146 -14.36 7.87 -8.91
CA PRO A 146 -14.79 8.87 -9.87
C PRO A 146 -14.55 8.49 -11.34
N VAL A 147 -13.76 7.43 -11.58
CA VAL A 147 -13.42 6.91 -12.91
C VAL A 147 -13.87 5.47 -13.02
N LYS A 148 -14.92 5.22 -13.79
CA LYS A 148 -15.49 3.89 -13.94
C LYS A 148 -14.44 2.88 -14.44
N GLY A 149 -14.29 1.79 -13.70
CA GLY A 149 -13.37 0.70 -14.07
C GLY A 149 -11.93 0.90 -13.61
N ALA A 150 -11.60 2.04 -12.98
CA ALA A 150 -10.31 2.29 -12.34
C ALA A 150 -10.48 2.45 -10.82
N VAL A 151 -9.44 2.19 -10.05
CA VAL A 151 -9.45 2.37 -8.58
C VAL A 151 -8.83 3.73 -8.24
N VAL A 152 -9.65 4.76 -8.29
CA VAL A 152 -9.25 6.15 -8.03
C VAL A 152 -9.93 6.65 -6.77
N THR A 153 -9.18 7.29 -5.87
CA THR A 153 -9.73 7.82 -4.62
C THR A 153 -9.15 9.20 -4.31
N ARG A 154 -10.01 10.16 -3.94
CA ARG A 154 -9.59 11.44 -3.36
C ARG A 154 -9.86 11.46 -1.87
N VAL A 155 -8.89 11.95 -1.11
CA VAL A 155 -8.95 12.08 0.35
C VAL A 155 -8.66 13.52 0.72
N ASP A 156 -9.59 14.15 1.41
CA ASP A 156 -9.36 15.41 2.11
C ASP A 156 -8.68 15.11 3.45
N ALA A 157 -7.48 15.62 3.66
CA ALA A 157 -6.73 15.49 4.90
C ALA A 157 -6.59 16.83 5.65
N GLY A 158 -7.53 17.77 5.41
CA GLY A 158 -7.54 19.10 6.02
C GLY A 158 -6.59 20.05 5.29
N PRO A 159 -5.32 20.19 5.71
CA PRO A 159 -4.37 21.11 5.07
C PRO A 159 -4.08 20.80 3.60
N CYS A 160 -4.17 19.54 3.20
CA CYS A 160 -3.95 19.09 1.83
C CYS A 160 -4.94 18.01 1.40
N ASP A 161 -4.95 17.71 0.10
CA ASP A 161 -5.63 16.54 -0.47
C ASP A 161 -4.62 15.49 -0.93
N PHE A 162 -5.09 14.24 -0.95
CA PHE A 162 -4.42 13.15 -1.65
C PHE A 162 -5.31 12.63 -2.77
N ILE A 163 -4.71 12.34 -3.92
CA ILE A 163 -5.37 11.64 -5.02
C ILE A 163 -4.58 10.37 -5.30
N MET A 164 -5.18 9.21 -4.99
CA MET A 164 -4.70 7.90 -5.37
C MET A 164 -5.13 7.61 -6.79
N LEU A 165 -4.17 7.33 -7.67
CA LEU A 165 -4.38 6.99 -9.08
C LEU A 165 -4.19 5.49 -9.29
N ASP A 166 -4.96 4.93 -10.21
CA ASP A 166 -4.80 3.56 -10.67
C ASP A 166 -3.81 3.52 -11.84
N SER A 167 -2.60 3.08 -11.56
CA SER A 167 -1.55 2.98 -12.58
C SER A 167 -1.35 1.56 -13.12
N LEU A 168 -2.27 0.65 -12.84
CA LEU A 168 -2.22 -0.71 -13.35
C LEU A 168 -2.40 -0.75 -14.87
N HIS A 169 -1.39 -1.26 -15.57
CA HIS A 169 -1.52 -1.67 -16.97
C HIS A 169 -1.96 -3.13 -17.02
N GLN A 170 -3.28 -3.34 -17.01
CA GLN A 170 -3.84 -4.69 -17.02
C GLN A 170 -3.95 -5.24 -18.44
N PRO A 171 -3.24 -6.33 -18.77
CA PRO A 171 -3.37 -6.98 -20.07
C PRO A 171 -4.68 -7.77 -20.15
N GLU A 172 -5.20 -7.97 -21.39
CA GLU A 172 -6.40 -8.79 -21.63
C GLU A 172 -6.23 -10.24 -21.17
N LYS A 173 -4.99 -10.75 -21.21
CA LYS A 173 -4.65 -12.11 -20.76
C LYS A 173 -3.62 -12.07 -19.66
N VAL A 174 -3.78 -12.94 -18.66
CA VAL A 174 -2.77 -13.14 -17.62
C VAL A 174 -1.45 -13.56 -18.25
N ILE A 175 -0.39 -12.84 -17.95
CA ILE A 175 0.94 -13.07 -18.48
C ILE A 175 1.71 -13.94 -17.51
N GLN A 176 2.46 -14.89 -18.05
CA GLN A 176 3.33 -15.73 -17.24
C GLN A 176 4.53 -14.94 -16.72
N LEU A 177 5.01 -15.30 -15.55
CA LEU A 177 6.11 -14.68 -14.79
C LEU A 177 7.39 -14.39 -15.55
N ASN A 178 7.69 -15.22 -16.56
CA ASN A 178 8.90 -15.07 -17.37
C ASN A 178 8.74 -14.05 -18.53
N GLN A 179 7.57 -13.44 -18.63
CA GLN A 179 7.32 -12.38 -19.60
C GLN A 179 7.57 -11.03 -18.94
N THR A 180 8.83 -10.63 -18.89
CA THR A 180 9.19 -9.24 -18.63
C THR A 180 8.71 -8.41 -19.82
N GLY A 181 7.96 -7.37 -19.59
CA GLY A 181 7.44 -6.58 -20.70
C GLY A 181 6.68 -5.34 -20.22
N PRO A 182 5.91 -4.71 -21.10
CA PRO A 182 5.24 -3.44 -20.84
C PRO A 182 4.27 -3.44 -19.64
N TYR A 183 3.96 -4.60 -19.10
CA TYR A 183 3.04 -4.77 -17.95
C TYR A 183 3.64 -4.43 -16.60
N VAL A 184 4.95 -4.25 -16.54
CA VAL A 184 5.64 -3.74 -15.34
C VAL A 184 5.62 -2.21 -15.31
N ALA A 185 5.36 -1.56 -16.45
CA ALA A 185 5.28 -0.11 -16.55
C ALA A 185 3.88 0.40 -16.20
N GLY A 186 3.82 1.51 -15.47
CA GLY A 186 2.56 2.16 -15.13
C GLY A 186 1.90 2.86 -16.32
N VAL A 187 0.57 2.77 -16.38
CA VAL A 187 -0.25 3.46 -17.38
C VAL A 187 -1.51 4.00 -16.72
N LEU A 188 -1.86 5.24 -17.01
CA LEU A 188 -3.20 5.76 -16.74
C LEU A 188 -4.04 5.57 -18.02
N ASP A 189 -5.23 4.96 -17.91
CA ASP A 189 -6.13 4.85 -19.05
C ASP A 189 -6.67 6.22 -19.48
N ASP A 190 -7.23 6.31 -20.69
CA ASP A 190 -7.66 7.58 -21.27
C ASP A 190 -8.74 8.29 -20.44
N ALA A 191 -9.67 7.53 -19.85
CA ALA A 191 -10.72 8.09 -19.01
C ALA A 191 -10.13 8.71 -17.74
N GLN A 192 -9.17 8.06 -17.13
CA GLN A 192 -8.47 8.56 -15.94
C GLN A 192 -7.58 9.77 -16.27
N GLN A 193 -6.91 9.76 -17.43
CA GLN A 193 -6.12 10.91 -17.88
C GLN A 193 -6.98 12.16 -18.05
N GLN A 194 -8.13 12.04 -18.73
CA GLN A 194 -9.08 13.14 -18.93
C GLN A 194 -9.65 13.64 -17.59
N TRP A 195 -10.04 12.71 -16.73
CA TRP A 195 -10.53 13.05 -15.39
C TRP A 195 -9.46 13.79 -14.58
N LEU A 196 -8.21 13.27 -14.55
CA LEU A 196 -7.13 13.87 -13.78
C LEU A 196 -6.76 15.27 -14.31
N GLU A 197 -6.73 15.48 -15.61
CA GLU A 197 -6.51 16.80 -16.20
C GLU A 197 -7.58 17.81 -15.77
N ALA A 198 -8.85 17.40 -15.80
CA ALA A 198 -9.95 18.22 -15.32
C ALA A 198 -9.89 18.50 -13.80
N GLU A 199 -9.45 17.52 -13.00
CA GLU A 199 -9.28 17.71 -11.55
C GLU A 199 -8.11 18.64 -11.24
N ILE A 200 -6.98 18.50 -11.92
CA ILE A 200 -5.81 19.39 -11.73
C ILE A 200 -6.19 20.86 -11.98
N ALA A 201 -7.04 21.14 -12.95
CA ALA A 201 -7.52 22.50 -13.23
C ALA A 201 -8.38 23.09 -12.08
N LYS A 202 -8.98 22.26 -11.25
CA LYS A 202 -9.86 22.65 -10.13
C LYS A 202 -9.12 22.75 -8.80
N ILE A 203 -7.90 22.25 -8.68
CA ILE A 203 -7.13 22.24 -7.44
C ILE A 203 -6.89 23.67 -6.94
N ARG A 204 -7.23 23.93 -5.68
CA ARG A 204 -7.05 25.24 -5.02
C ARG A 204 -6.26 25.16 -3.71
N LYS A 205 -5.98 23.95 -3.22
CA LYS A 205 -5.11 23.69 -2.06
C LYS A 205 -4.04 22.67 -2.42
N PRO A 206 -2.97 22.54 -1.63
CA PRO A 206 -1.93 21.53 -1.87
C PRO A 206 -2.53 20.14 -2.06
N THR A 207 -2.20 19.48 -3.16
CA THR A 207 -2.71 18.15 -3.50
C THR A 207 -1.55 17.23 -3.87
N TYR A 208 -1.36 16.18 -3.09
CA TYR A 208 -0.37 15.16 -3.37
C TYR A 208 -0.98 14.08 -4.24
N LEU A 209 -0.37 13.84 -5.40
CA LEU A 209 -0.72 12.70 -6.23
C LEU A 209 0.04 11.47 -5.76
N MET A 210 -0.60 10.31 -5.85
CA MET A 210 0.04 9.03 -5.57
C MET A 210 -0.45 7.97 -6.54
N ALA A 211 0.42 7.04 -6.85
CA ALA A 211 0.13 5.84 -7.62
C ALA A 211 1.14 4.75 -7.22
N HIS A 212 0.93 3.53 -7.71
CA HIS A 212 1.93 2.49 -7.49
C HIS A 212 3.24 2.77 -8.24
N HIS A 213 3.17 3.14 -9.51
CA HIS A 213 4.35 3.42 -10.35
C HIS A 213 4.84 4.87 -10.20
N PRO A 214 6.15 5.12 -10.41
CA PRO A 214 6.71 6.47 -10.35
C PRO A 214 6.12 7.40 -11.40
N ALA A 215 6.02 8.69 -11.08
CA ALA A 215 5.41 9.71 -11.94
C ALA A 215 6.05 9.80 -13.34
N SER A 216 7.33 9.47 -13.46
CA SER A 216 8.05 9.49 -14.74
C SER A 216 7.56 8.46 -15.75
N GLN A 217 6.91 7.39 -15.30
CA GLN A 217 6.30 6.38 -16.16
C GLN A 217 4.90 6.78 -16.65
N LEU A 218 4.24 7.74 -15.97
CA LEU A 218 2.85 8.07 -16.19
C LEU A 218 2.68 9.26 -17.13
N LYS A 219 1.62 9.20 -17.96
CA LYS A 219 1.26 10.29 -18.86
C LYS A 219 -0.17 10.74 -18.59
N VAL A 220 -0.42 12.02 -18.79
CA VAL A 220 -1.74 12.64 -18.74
C VAL A 220 -1.92 13.46 -20.01
N CYS A 221 -2.83 13.06 -20.88
CA CYS A 221 -3.11 13.70 -22.15
C CYS A 221 -1.83 14.02 -22.97
N GLY A 222 -0.95 13.01 -23.08
CA GLY A 222 0.30 13.09 -23.82
C GLY A 222 1.47 13.75 -23.10
N ARG A 223 1.26 14.40 -21.94
CA ARG A 223 2.30 15.03 -21.13
C ARG A 223 2.79 14.07 -20.02
N ASN A 224 4.09 14.12 -19.72
CA ASN A 224 4.61 13.35 -18.59
C ASN A 224 4.08 13.90 -17.26
N LEU A 225 3.60 13.02 -16.36
CA LEU A 225 3.04 13.43 -15.08
C LEU A 225 4.10 14.12 -14.19
N ALA A 226 5.35 13.70 -14.25
CA ALA A 226 6.44 14.36 -13.54
C ALA A 226 6.61 15.84 -13.97
N ASP A 227 6.45 16.15 -15.25
CA ASP A 227 6.50 17.55 -15.75
C ASP A 227 5.29 18.36 -15.30
N ILE A 228 4.11 17.75 -15.28
CA ILE A 228 2.89 18.39 -14.76
C ILE A 228 3.08 18.76 -13.28
N ILE A 229 3.57 17.82 -12.46
CA ILE A 229 3.84 18.06 -11.04
C ILE A 229 4.87 19.16 -10.89
N ARG A 230 5.98 19.09 -11.62
CA ARG A 230 7.07 20.06 -11.55
C ARG A 230 6.60 21.50 -11.81
N THR A 231 5.66 21.70 -12.74
CA THR A 231 5.22 23.02 -13.18
C THR A 231 3.95 23.54 -12.49
N ASN A 232 3.21 22.68 -11.76
CA ASN A 232 1.96 23.08 -11.11
C ASN A 232 2.22 23.46 -9.63
N PRO A 233 1.97 24.71 -9.20
CA PRO A 233 2.23 25.16 -7.83
C PRO A 233 1.42 24.41 -6.77
N ASN A 234 0.23 23.89 -7.13
CA ASN A 234 -0.65 23.21 -6.22
C ASN A 234 -0.37 21.69 -6.10
N LEU A 235 0.59 21.17 -6.85
CA LEU A 235 1.05 19.76 -6.77
C LEU A 235 2.44 19.73 -6.11
N PRO A 236 2.53 19.68 -4.77
CA PRO A 236 3.81 19.80 -4.07
C PRO A 236 4.69 18.57 -4.16
N GLY A 237 4.13 17.40 -4.47
CA GLY A 237 4.89 16.16 -4.56
C GLY A 237 4.10 14.96 -5.04
N PHE A 238 4.79 13.82 -5.11
CA PHE A 238 4.28 12.54 -5.56
C PHE A 238 4.73 11.42 -4.63
N ILE A 239 3.88 10.41 -4.43
CA ILE A 239 4.17 9.25 -3.57
C ILE A 239 3.91 7.98 -4.39
N HIS A 240 4.85 7.01 -4.32
CA HIS A 240 4.71 5.74 -5.04
C HIS A 240 5.35 4.56 -4.31
N GLY A 241 5.00 3.35 -4.71
CA GLY A 241 5.63 2.09 -4.32
C GLY A 241 6.55 1.54 -5.41
N HIS A 242 6.34 0.29 -5.83
CA HIS A 242 6.94 -0.41 -6.96
C HIS A 242 8.43 -0.75 -6.84
N ASP A 243 9.26 0.21 -6.40
CA ASP A 243 10.72 0.00 -6.30
C ASP A 243 11.13 -0.65 -4.96
N HIS A 244 10.23 -0.73 -3.96
CA HIS A 244 10.45 -1.34 -2.65
C HIS A 244 11.54 -0.70 -1.80
N PHE A 245 11.86 0.58 -2.00
CA PHE A 245 12.91 1.26 -1.25
C PHE A 245 12.42 2.56 -0.63
N TRP A 246 12.77 2.79 0.63
CA TRP A 246 12.61 4.09 1.26
C TRP A 246 13.54 5.11 0.62
N ARG A 247 13.01 5.91 -0.30
CA ARG A 247 13.82 6.82 -1.11
C ARG A 247 13.07 8.11 -1.43
N LEU A 248 13.77 9.23 -1.26
CA LEU A 248 13.35 10.53 -1.75
C LEU A 248 14.07 10.88 -3.04
N SER A 249 13.36 11.34 -4.05
CA SER A 249 13.88 11.90 -5.28
C SER A 249 13.29 13.28 -5.57
N TYR A 250 13.86 14.01 -6.54
CA TYR A 250 13.46 15.37 -6.86
C TYR A 250 13.10 15.50 -8.33
N PHE A 251 12.06 16.27 -8.62
CA PHE A 251 11.71 16.68 -9.98
C PHE A 251 12.51 17.94 -10.35
N GLY A 252 13.67 17.78 -10.96
CA GLY A 252 14.51 18.88 -11.47
C GLY A 252 14.19 19.27 -12.92
N THR A 253 15.02 20.14 -13.52
CA THR A 253 14.96 20.49 -14.94
C THR A 253 15.26 19.31 -15.86
N LYS A 254 15.96 18.31 -15.34
CA LYS A 254 16.09 16.95 -15.87
C LYS A 254 15.67 16.01 -14.77
N TRP A 255 15.15 14.85 -15.13
CA TRP A 255 14.90 13.77 -14.19
C TRP A 255 16.23 13.41 -13.50
N GLU A 256 16.38 13.81 -12.26
CA GLU A 256 17.51 13.41 -11.41
C GLU A 256 16.95 12.73 -10.17
N SER A 257 17.08 11.41 -10.12
CA SER A 257 16.87 10.69 -8.87
C SER A 257 18.10 10.89 -7.99
N VAL A 258 17.94 11.67 -6.93
CA VAL A 258 18.97 11.80 -5.89
C VAL A 258 18.58 10.89 -4.75
N TRP A 259 19.44 9.91 -4.45
CA TRP A 259 19.31 9.10 -3.25
C TRP A 259 19.63 9.98 -2.05
N VAL A 260 18.61 10.35 -1.30
CA VAL A 260 18.80 11.02 -0.02
C VAL A 260 18.67 9.95 1.06
N ARG A 261 19.80 9.49 1.57
CA ARG A 261 19.82 8.80 2.85
C ARG A 261 19.46 9.81 3.94
N GLY A 262 18.56 9.41 4.82
CA GLY A 262 17.68 10.25 5.62
C GLY A 262 18.24 11.25 6.60
N ASP A 263 19.53 11.29 6.88
CA ASP A 263 20.08 12.18 7.91
C ASP A 263 20.52 13.56 7.36
N GLY A 264 20.25 13.86 6.09
CA GLY A 264 20.65 15.12 5.45
C GLY A 264 22.16 15.28 5.30
N LYS A 265 22.97 14.28 5.67
CA LYS A 265 24.45 14.35 5.64
C LYS A 265 25.03 14.28 4.25
N TYR A 266 24.27 13.82 3.26
CA TYR A 266 24.63 14.00 1.88
C TYR A 266 24.18 15.38 1.46
N GLY A 267 25.07 16.35 1.53
CA GLY A 267 24.89 17.79 1.37
C GLY A 267 24.37 18.27 0.03
N PHE A 268 23.31 17.70 -0.46
CA PHE A 268 22.50 18.28 -1.50
C PHE A 268 21.57 19.32 -0.87
N LYS A 269 21.97 20.56 -0.93
CA LYS A 269 21.01 21.66 -0.89
C LYS A 269 20.13 21.45 -2.12
N SER A 270 18.98 20.81 -1.95
CA SER A 270 17.94 20.84 -2.96
C SER A 270 17.70 22.30 -3.33
N PRO A 271 17.76 22.68 -4.61
CA PRO A 271 17.28 24.00 -5.00
C PRO A 271 15.87 24.18 -4.44
N ALA A 272 15.59 25.36 -3.91
CA ALA A 272 14.34 25.71 -3.24
C ALA A 272 13.07 25.36 -4.04
N ASP A 273 13.21 25.19 -5.36
CA ASP A 273 12.11 24.99 -6.31
C ASP A 273 11.86 23.53 -6.68
N PHE A 274 12.60 22.56 -6.13
CA PHE A 274 12.44 21.16 -6.52
C PHE A 274 11.35 20.48 -5.71
N LYS A 275 10.31 20.04 -6.42
CA LYS A 275 9.28 19.18 -5.87
C LYS A 275 9.82 17.77 -5.69
N ARG A 276 9.18 17.01 -4.81
CA ARG A 276 9.72 15.76 -4.31
C ARG A 276 8.85 14.58 -4.71
N GLN A 277 9.50 13.46 -4.99
CA GLN A 277 8.87 12.17 -5.16
C GLN A 277 9.38 11.22 -4.08
N LEU A 278 8.46 10.58 -3.38
CA LEU A 278 8.75 9.63 -2.34
C LEU A 278 8.43 8.22 -2.82
N CYS A 279 9.42 7.34 -2.79
CA CYS A 279 9.22 5.90 -2.92
C CYS A 279 9.03 5.28 -1.54
N LEU A 280 8.02 4.45 -1.41
CA LEU A 280 7.67 3.76 -0.17
C LEU A 280 8.44 2.45 -0.02
N PRO A 281 8.75 2.04 1.23
CA PRO A 281 9.22 0.69 1.50
C PRO A 281 8.13 -0.34 1.20
N SER A 282 8.54 -1.57 1.05
CA SER A 282 7.64 -2.73 0.87
C SER A 282 7.21 -3.30 2.22
N VAL A 283 6.02 -3.89 2.28
CA VAL A 283 5.63 -4.74 3.42
C VAL A 283 5.96 -6.21 3.15
N SER A 284 6.39 -6.56 1.94
CA SER A 284 6.60 -7.93 1.52
C SER A 284 7.93 -8.55 1.98
N ASN A 285 8.71 -9.07 1.09
CA ASN A 285 9.92 -9.84 1.42
C ASN A 285 11.17 -9.36 0.66
N TRP A 286 11.14 -8.17 0.07
CA TRP A 286 12.26 -7.65 -0.70
C TRP A 286 12.32 -6.12 -0.59
N GLY A 287 13.53 -5.56 -0.62
CA GLY A 287 13.80 -4.15 -0.40
C GLY A 287 13.84 -3.74 1.07
N ASP A 288 13.51 -2.52 1.36
CA ASP A 288 13.27 -2.02 2.71
C ASP A 288 11.90 -2.49 3.19
N ILE A 289 11.84 -3.16 4.34
CA ILE A 289 10.62 -3.82 4.81
C ILE A 289 10.03 -3.10 6.01
N GLY A 290 8.83 -2.57 5.81
CA GLY A 290 8.11 -1.84 6.83
C GLY A 290 7.05 -0.92 6.26
N TYR A 291 6.78 0.15 6.96
CA TYR A 291 5.82 1.17 6.58
C TYR A 291 6.33 2.57 6.95
N VAL A 292 5.57 3.59 6.61
CA VAL A 292 5.96 4.97 6.87
C VAL A 292 4.82 5.68 7.58
N THR A 293 5.11 6.32 8.71
CA THR A 293 4.18 7.27 9.33
C THR A 293 4.29 8.62 8.65
N CYS A 294 3.22 9.38 8.64
CA CYS A 294 3.17 10.71 8.06
C CYS A 294 2.39 11.67 8.95
N ARG A 295 3.07 12.69 9.46
CA ARG A 295 2.43 13.82 10.11
C ARG A 295 2.02 14.83 9.03
N ILE A 296 0.74 15.23 9.07
CA ILE A 296 0.13 16.21 8.16
C ILE A 296 -0.17 17.47 8.95
N ASP A 297 0.40 18.58 8.54
CA ASP A 297 0.18 19.89 9.18
C ASP A 297 0.06 21.03 8.14
N GLY A 298 0.03 22.27 8.61
CA GLY A 298 -0.09 23.45 7.74
C GLY A 298 1.14 23.73 6.86
N GLU A 299 2.27 23.10 7.14
CA GLU A 299 3.52 23.30 6.40
C GLU A 299 3.78 22.20 5.36
N GLY A 300 3.31 20.98 5.63
CA GLY A 300 3.55 19.89 4.69
C GLY A 300 3.31 18.51 5.27
N LEU A 301 4.04 17.56 4.73
CA LEU A 301 4.04 16.16 5.12
C LEU A 301 5.41 15.82 5.73
N LEU A 302 5.43 15.41 6.98
CA LEU A 302 6.62 14.87 7.63
C LEU A 302 6.51 13.35 7.73
N PHE A 303 7.29 12.66 6.92
CA PHE A 303 7.36 11.20 6.91
C PHE A 303 8.44 10.68 7.85
N GLU A 304 8.19 9.54 8.48
CA GLU A 304 9.17 8.80 9.26
C GLU A 304 9.05 7.30 8.98
N SER A 305 10.16 6.68 8.60
CA SER A 305 10.18 5.24 8.29
C SER A 305 10.13 4.39 9.57
N VAL A 306 9.33 3.32 9.51
CA VAL A 306 9.26 2.26 10.54
C VAL A 306 9.63 0.96 9.85
N LEU A 307 10.92 0.64 9.81
CA LEU A 307 11.43 -0.54 9.15
C LEU A 307 11.56 -1.69 10.15
N ASN A 308 10.91 -2.80 9.83
CA ASN A 308 10.91 -4.01 10.63
C ASN A 308 12.04 -4.96 10.22
N ASP A 309 12.36 -4.98 8.92
CA ASP A 309 13.40 -5.83 8.37
C ASP A 309 13.99 -5.21 7.08
N PHE A 310 15.01 -5.86 6.55
CA PHE A 310 15.59 -5.55 5.25
C PHE A 310 15.88 -6.85 4.52
N TYR A 311 15.39 -6.97 3.28
CA TYR A 311 15.61 -8.14 2.45
C TYR A 311 16.23 -7.75 1.11
N GLY A 312 17.33 -8.42 0.78
CA GLY A 312 17.77 -8.48 -0.62
C GLY A 312 16.81 -9.31 -1.48
N VAL A 313 17.06 -9.35 -2.77
CA VAL A 313 16.22 -9.94 -3.84
C VAL A 313 15.69 -11.37 -3.60
N HIS A 314 16.17 -12.08 -2.59
CA HIS A 314 15.71 -13.42 -2.20
C HIS A 314 15.64 -13.54 -0.68
N PRO A 315 14.61 -14.23 -0.15
CA PRO A 315 14.54 -14.48 1.29
C PRO A 315 15.75 -15.30 1.73
N VAL A 316 16.64 -14.66 2.44
CA VAL A 316 17.79 -15.34 3.05
C VAL A 316 17.42 -15.61 4.50
N PRO A 317 17.48 -16.87 4.95
CA PRO A 317 17.26 -17.23 6.34
C PRO A 317 18.06 -16.32 7.28
N LYS A 318 17.46 -15.95 8.41
CA LYS A 318 18.03 -14.95 9.35
C LYS A 318 19.49 -15.24 9.72
N GLU A 319 19.82 -16.51 9.91
CA GLU A 319 21.16 -17.02 10.23
C GLU A 319 22.16 -16.92 9.07
N LYS A 320 21.67 -16.75 7.85
CA LYS A 320 22.50 -16.60 6.64
C LYS A 320 22.61 -15.17 6.14
N ARG A 321 21.93 -14.21 6.82
CA ARG A 321 21.97 -12.81 6.43
C ARG A 321 23.35 -12.20 6.64
N PRO A 322 23.85 -11.43 5.69
CA PRO A 322 25.08 -10.67 5.89
C PRO A 322 24.97 -9.75 7.11
N ARG A 323 26.02 -9.67 7.94
CA ARG A 323 26.03 -8.81 9.14
C ARG A 323 25.75 -7.34 8.85
N HIS A 324 26.07 -6.86 7.64
CA HIS A 324 25.82 -5.49 7.25
C HIS A 324 24.32 -5.16 7.04
N TRP A 325 23.43 -6.14 6.93
CA TRP A 325 21.98 -5.90 6.78
C TRP A 325 21.36 -5.28 8.03
N ASP A 326 21.78 -5.71 9.21
CA ASP A 326 21.32 -5.08 10.44
C ASP A 326 21.79 -3.63 10.53
N ALA A 327 23.00 -3.34 10.04
CA ALA A 327 23.51 -1.98 9.95
C ALA A 327 22.70 -1.13 8.95
N ILE A 328 22.38 -1.66 7.76
CA ILE A 328 21.55 -0.98 6.76
C ILE A 328 20.15 -0.69 7.33
N ARG A 329 19.52 -1.67 7.98
CA ARG A 329 18.22 -1.47 8.62
C ARG A 329 18.27 -0.38 9.69
N ALA A 330 19.29 -0.41 10.56
CA ALA A 330 19.47 0.59 11.59
C ALA A 330 19.72 1.98 11.00
N GLU A 331 20.41 2.07 9.86
CA GLU A 331 20.67 3.31 9.14
C GLU A 331 19.39 3.86 8.50
N HIS A 332 18.46 3.00 8.04
CA HIS A 332 17.26 3.40 7.29
C HIS A 332 16.00 3.50 8.16
N ASN A 333 16.03 3.00 9.39
CA ASN A 333 14.90 3.08 10.31
C ASN A 333 14.87 4.43 11.05
N GLY A 334 13.68 5.00 11.22
CA GLY A 334 13.49 6.30 11.88
C GLY A 334 13.95 7.50 11.05
N LEU A 335 14.20 7.30 9.75
CA LEU A 335 14.59 8.39 8.86
C LEU A 335 13.40 9.29 8.55
N LYS A 336 13.64 10.59 8.64
CA LYS A 336 12.63 11.62 8.39
C LYS A 336 12.80 12.25 7.02
N CYS A 337 11.67 12.49 6.37
CA CYS A 337 11.61 13.20 5.09
C CYS A 337 10.45 14.20 5.12
N HIS A 338 10.73 15.43 4.77
CA HIS A 338 9.70 16.48 4.73
C HIS A 338 9.34 16.82 3.28
N MET A 339 8.04 16.83 2.94
CA MET A 339 7.51 17.37 1.69
C MET A 339 6.62 18.56 2.00
N PHE A 340 7.07 19.76 1.63
CA PHE A 340 6.40 21.01 1.95
C PHE A 340 5.22 21.29 1.02
N HIS A 341 4.16 21.91 1.54
CA HIS A 341 3.03 22.42 0.76
C HIS A 341 3.41 23.63 -0.08
N ARG A 342 4.46 24.36 0.34
CA ARG A 342 4.95 25.56 -0.33
C ARG A 342 6.36 25.33 -0.87
N PRO A 343 6.79 26.12 -1.86
CA PRO A 343 8.21 26.15 -2.24
C PRO A 343 9.09 26.41 -1.01
N TRP A 344 10.25 25.75 -0.96
CA TRP A 344 11.18 25.86 0.17
C TRP A 344 11.58 27.31 0.51
N ALA A 345 11.67 28.19 -0.51
CA ALA A 345 12.00 29.60 -0.35
C ALA A 345 10.96 30.42 0.44
N GLU A 346 9.73 29.87 0.58
CA GLU A 346 8.62 30.51 1.30
C GLU A 346 8.46 29.97 2.73
N VAL A 347 9.26 28.97 3.11
CA VAL A 347 9.25 28.41 4.47
C VAL A 347 10.21 29.24 5.31
N PRO A 348 9.77 29.88 6.40
CA PRO A 348 10.66 30.59 7.31
C PRO A 348 11.76 29.65 7.80
N ALA A 349 12.99 30.12 7.84
CA ALA A 349 14.07 29.41 8.49
C ALA A 349 13.73 29.23 9.97
N CYS A 350 13.73 27.97 10.44
CA CYS A 350 13.62 27.66 11.87
C CYS A 350 14.84 28.11 12.64
#